data_c4b752a87e9e1e6813b4e248edf199c2
#
_entry.id   c4b752a87e9e1e6813b4e248edf199c2
#
_cell.length_a   1.000
_cell.length_b   1.000
_cell.length_c   1.000
_cell.angle_alpha   90.00
_cell.angle_beta   90.00
_cell.angle_gamma   90.00
#
_symmetry.space_group_name_H-M   'P 1'
#
loop_
_entity.id
_entity.type
_entity.pdbx_description
1 polymer ?
#
loop_
_entity_poly.entity_id
_entity_poly.type
_entity_poly.pdbx_seq_one_letter_code
_entity_poly.pdbx_strand_id
1 'polypeptide(L)'
;MSNKGIGNLFEQELDKLLYEHDFWVHRLTQNASGQPAYIIAVKDDQADLIDCKVCTHDTFDLARVEENQQLAMTHWNNCGNDNAWFALKTSFGVYMLSWEAVRDAMKTSRVLNMRRIAALGETIEEWLVRNGGYYGDC
;
A
#
# COMPACT_ATOMS: atom_id res chain seq x y z
N MET A 1 15.06 -4.53 -16.58
CA MET A 1 15.09 -3.89 -15.27
C MET A 1 14.89 -4.94 -14.21
N SER A 2 15.63 -4.86 -13.12
CA SER A 2 15.50 -5.83 -12.04
C SER A 2 14.18 -5.62 -11.30
N ASN A 3 13.75 -6.64 -10.54
CA ASN A 3 12.54 -6.51 -9.72
C ASN A 3 12.65 -5.37 -8.72
N LYS A 4 13.84 -5.15 -8.16
CA LYS A 4 14.07 -4.05 -7.24
C LYS A 4 13.91 -2.69 -7.96
N GLY A 5 14.39 -2.59 -9.18
CA GLY A 5 14.24 -1.36 -9.97
C GLY A 5 12.80 -1.07 -10.32
N ILE A 6 12.01 -2.11 -10.62
CA ILE A 6 10.58 -1.96 -10.92
C ILE A 6 9.84 -1.49 -9.68
N GLY A 7 10.16 -2.06 -8.52
CA GLY A 7 9.55 -1.67 -7.26
C GLY A 7 9.88 -0.22 -6.90
N ASN A 8 11.13 0.21 -7.11
CA ASN A 8 11.53 1.59 -6.83
C ASN A 8 10.80 2.57 -7.75
N LEU A 9 10.59 2.22 -9.00
CA LEU A 9 9.84 3.08 -9.92
C LEU A 9 8.40 3.24 -9.46
N PHE A 10 7.76 2.17 -9.02
CA PHE A 10 6.40 2.25 -8.53
C PHE A 10 6.32 3.13 -7.28
N GLU A 11 7.25 2.98 -6.36
CA GLU A 11 7.29 3.82 -5.16
C GLU A 11 7.42 5.30 -5.52
N GLN A 12 8.27 5.61 -6.51
CA GLN A 12 8.44 6.98 -6.97
C GLN A 12 7.16 7.52 -7.62
N GLU A 13 6.50 6.70 -8.41
CA GLU A 13 5.24 7.08 -9.07
C GLU A 13 4.15 7.36 -8.03
N LEU A 14 4.04 6.50 -7.03
CA LEU A 14 3.04 6.67 -6.00
C LEU A 14 3.34 7.89 -5.11
N ASP A 15 4.60 8.09 -4.76
CA ASP A 15 5.05 9.27 -4.01
C ASP A 15 4.61 10.53 -4.76
N LYS A 16 4.90 10.62 -6.04
CA LYS A 16 4.57 11.79 -6.85
C LYS A 16 3.04 12.00 -6.89
N LEU A 17 2.29 10.92 -7.08
CA LEU A 17 0.84 11.01 -7.15
C LEU A 17 0.26 11.53 -5.83
N LEU A 18 0.73 11.02 -4.72
CA LEU A 18 0.28 11.46 -3.41
C LEU A 18 0.64 12.92 -3.15
N TYR A 19 1.86 13.31 -3.51
CA TYR A 19 2.28 14.69 -3.35
C TYR A 19 1.41 15.63 -4.19
N GLU A 20 1.06 15.22 -5.40
CA GLU A 20 0.20 16.03 -6.28
C GLU A 20 -1.23 16.14 -5.74
N HIS A 21 -1.61 15.26 -4.81
CA HIS A 21 -2.91 15.30 -4.16
C HIS A 21 -2.82 15.88 -2.74
N ASP A 22 -1.79 16.67 -2.51
CA ASP A 22 -1.61 17.45 -1.29
C ASP A 22 -1.30 16.62 -0.03
N PHE A 23 -0.74 15.43 -0.20
CA PHE A 23 -0.22 14.67 0.94
C PHE A 23 1.20 15.13 1.27
N TRP A 24 1.53 15.14 2.55
CA TRP A 24 2.94 15.14 2.95
C TRP A 24 3.42 13.71 2.81
N VAL A 25 4.52 13.48 2.11
CA VAL A 25 4.98 12.13 1.79
C VAL A 25 6.44 11.96 2.21
N HIS A 26 6.73 10.84 2.86
CA HIS A 26 8.11 10.49 3.21
C HIS A 26 8.30 9.00 2.93
N ARG A 27 9.37 8.67 2.22
CA ARG A 27 9.68 7.28 1.94
C ARG A 27 10.74 6.80 2.92
N LEU A 28 10.46 5.67 3.58
CA LEU A 28 11.42 5.01 4.44
C LEU A 28 12.07 3.91 3.63
N THR A 29 13.40 3.91 3.57
CA THR A 29 14.11 2.89 2.80
C THR A 29 14.37 1.66 3.66
N GLN A 30 14.52 0.52 3.01
CA GLN A 30 14.91 -0.70 3.70
C GLN A 30 16.31 -0.52 4.28
N ASN A 31 16.54 -0.99 5.50
CA ASN A 31 17.84 -0.88 6.15
C ASN A 31 18.37 -2.26 6.56
N ALA A 32 19.61 -2.30 7.00
CA ALA A 32 20.28 -3.54 7.37
C ALA A 32 19.70 -4.20 8.63
N SER A 33 18.93 -3.46 9.41
CA SER A 33 18.30 -3.99 10.62
C SER A 33 16.93 -4.60 10.34
N GLY A 34 16.53 -4.71 9.09
CA GLY A 34 15.27 -5.34 8.72
C GLY A 34 14.07 -4.40 8.64
N GLN A 35 14.30 -3.09 8.66
CA GLN A 35 13.21 -2.16 8.43
C GLN A 35 12.73 -2.29 7.00
N PRO A 36 11.45 -2.58 6.76
CA PRO A 36 10.92 -2.63 5.40
C PRO A 36 10.88 -1.23 4.76
N ALA A 37 10.79 -1.19 3.45
CA ALA A 37 10.59 0.07 2.74
C ALA A 37 9.11 0.43 2.77
N TYR A 38 8.80 1.65 3.16
CA TYR A 38 7.43 2.12 3.23
C TYR A 38 7.30 3.56 2.74
N ILE A 39 6.09 3.93 2.37
CA ILE A 39 5.72 5.33 2.19
C ILE A 39 4.85 5.70 3.39
N ILE A 40 5.15 6.84 4.02
CA ILE A 40 4.25 7.44 5.00
C ILE A 40 3.64 8.67 4.34
N ALA A 41 2.32 8.70 4.27
CA ALA A 41 1.58 9.79 3.64
C ALA A 41 0.63 10.40 4.67
N VAL A 42 0.65 11.71 4.82
CA VAL A 42 -0.18 12.39 5.81
C VAL A 42 -0.98 13.50 5.15
N LYS A 43 -2.26 13.53 5.44
CA LYS A 43 -3.13 14.59 5.00
C LYS A 43 -4.33 14.68 5.94
N ASP A 44 -4.73 15.90 6.29
CA ASP A 44 -5.93 16.14 7.09
C ASP A 44 -5.99 15.31 8.38
N ASP A 45 -4.89 15.33 9.12
CA ASP A 45 -4.77 14.64 10.41
C ASP A 45 -4.78 13.11 10.30
N GLN A 46 -4.69 12.56 9.10
CA GLN A 46 -4.62 11.12 8.89
C GLN A 46 -3.25 10.74 8.37
N ALA A 47 -2.64 9.74 8.98
CA ALA A 47 -1.36 9.19 8.54
C ALA A 47 -1.58 7.78 8.00
N ASP A 48 -1.04 7.52 6.82
CA ASP A 48 -1.14 6.23 6.15
C ASP A 48 0.24 5.62 5.98
N LEU A 49 0.37 4.35 6.34
CA LEU A 49 1.60 3.59 6.12
C LEU A 49 1.35 2.68 4.92
N ILE A 50 2.14 2.81 3.86
CA ILE A 50 1.88 2.14 2.59
C ILE A 50 3.07 1.31 2.15
N ASP A 51 2.84 0.01 1.89
CA ASP A 51 3.83 -0.89 1.33
C ASP A 51 3.47 -1.08 -0.14
N CYS A 52 4.41 -0.81 -1.05
CA CYS A 52 4.18 -0.91 -2.47
C CYS A 52 4.63 -2.25 -3.01
N LYS A 53 3.78 -2.94 -3.74
CA LYS A 53 4.09 -4.22 -4.38
C LYS A 53 3.68 -4.19 -5.84
N VAL A 54 4.56 -4.65 -6.73
CA VAL A 54 4.22 -4.79 -8.14
C VAL A 54 3.76 -6.23 -8.37
N CYS A 55 2.60 -6.38 -9.00
CA CYS A 55 2.00 -7.69 -9.27
C CYS A 55 2.10 -7.97 -10.76
N THR A 56 3.21 -8.60 -11.20
CA THR A 56 3.56 -8.73 -12.61
C THR A 56 2.62 -9.62 -13.41
N HIS A 57 1.93 -10.56 -12.76
CA HIS A 57 0.98 -11.42 -13.46
C HIS A 57 -0.45 -11.20 -12.90
N ASP A 58 -0.68 -10.01 -12.39
CA ASP A 58 -1.98 -9.62 -11.81
C ASP A 58 -2.40 -10.57 -10.68
N THR A 59 -1.42 -11.08 -9.96
CA THR A 59 -1.66 -11.89 -8.77
C THR A 59 -0.77 -11.37 -7.65
N PHE A 60 -1.23 -11.52 -6.42
CA PHE A 60 -0.45 -11.14 -5.27
C PHE A 60 -0.23 -12.38 -4.41
N ASP A 61 1.02 -12.87 -4.39
CA ASP A 61 1.39 -14.00 -3.55
C ASP A 61 1.53 -13.47 -2.13
N LEU A 62 0.70 -13.96 -1.24
CA LEU A 62 0.66 -13.48 0.15
C LEU A 62 1.93 -13.82 0.93
N ALA A 63 2.75 -14.75 0.44
CA ALA A 63 4.06 -15.01 1.03
C ALA A 63 5.01 -13.83 0.88
N ARG A 64 4.70 -12.87 -0.01
CA ARG A 64 5.50 -11.66 -0.16
C ARG A 64 5.29 -10.68 1.01
N VAL A 65 4.29 -10.92 1.88
CA VAL A 65 4.11 -10.13 3.09
C VAL A 65 4.99 -10.76 4.16
N GLU A 66 6.19 -10.26 4.30
CA GLU A 66 7.19 -10.82 5.20
C GLU A 66 6.86 -10.56 6.66
N GLU A 67 7.43 -11.35 7.55
CA GLU A 67 7.12 -11.24 8.97
C GLU A 67 7.38 -9.84 9.52
N ASN A 68 8.49 -9.22 9.15
CA ASN A 68 8.81 -7.87 9.62
C ASN A 68 7.80 -6.83 9.12
N GLN A 69 7.20 -7.04 7.94
CA GLN A 69 6.14 -6.18 7.43
C GLN A 69 4.86 -6.38 8.23
N GLN A 70 4.54 -7.64 8.54
CA GLN A 70 3.36 -7.95 9.36
C GLN A 70 3.47 -7.31 10.74
N LEU A 71 4.65 -7.42 11.35
CA LEU A 71 4.88 -6.83 12.67
C LEU A 71 4.79 -5.31 12.63
N ALA A 72 5.36 -4.68 11.62
CA ALA A 72 5.32 -3.22 11.52
C ALA A 72 3.90 -2.70 11.32
N MET A 73 3.12 -3.33 10.45
CA MET A 73 1.75 -2.91 10.21
C MET A 73 0.84 -3.16 11.40
N THR A 74 1.05 -4.29 12.10
CA THR A 74 0.31 -4.59 13.32
C THR A 74 0.63 -3.56 14.40
N HIS A 75 1.90 -3.20 14.55
CA HIS A 75 2.30 -2.20 15.53
C HIS A 75 1.70 -0.83 15.19
N TRP A 76 1.71 -0.45 13.91
CA TRP A 76 1.10 0.80 13.44
C TRP A 76 -0.38 0.85 13.84
N ASN A 77 -1.11 -0.25 13.59
CA ASN A 77 -2.52 -0.31 13.97
C ASN A 77 -2.68 -0.25 15.50
N ASN A 78 -1.82 -0.92 16.25
CA ASN A 78 -1.92 -0.96 17.71
C ASN A 78 -1.63 0.38 18.35
N CYS A 79 -0.97 1.28 17.64
CA CYS A 79 -0.77 2.64 18.12
C CYS A 79 -2.00 3.54 17.90
N GLY A 80 -3.10 2.95 17.50
CA GLY A 80 -4.35 3.69 17.33
C GLY A 80 -4.59 4.19 15.90
N ASN A 81 -3.81 3.67 14.93
CA ASN A 81 -3.93 4.13 13.56
C ASN A 81 -4.34 2.97 12.66
N ASP A 82 -5.55 2.99 12.11
CA ASP A 82 -6.05 1.90 11.29
C ASP A 82 -5.60 1.97 9.83
N ASN A 83 -4.78 2.94 9.48
CA ASN A 83 -4.45 3.21 8.09
C ASN A 83 -3.11 2.61 7.68
N ALA A 84 -3.05 1.30 7.57
CA ALA A 84 -1.91 0.56 7.02
C ALA A 84 -2.37 -0.14 5.75
N TRP A 85 -1.62 0.01 4.65
CA TRP A 85 -2.07 -0.38 3.33
C TRP A 85 -1.01 -1.09 2.52
N PHE A 86 -1.47 -1.96 1.60
CA PHE A 86 -0.65 -2.45 0.52
C PHE A 86 -1.15 -1.78 -0.75
N ALA A 87 -0.26 -1.12 -1.47
CA ALA A 87 -0.57 -0.58 -2.79
C ALA A 87 -0.09 -1.60 -3.82
N LEU A 88 -1.01 -2.21 -4.54
CA LEU A 88 -0.71 -3.27 -5.48
C LEU A 88 -0.82 -2.74 -6.91
N LYS A 89 0.31 -2.72 -7.62
CA LYS A 89 0.30 -2.27 -9.01
C LYS A 89 0.06 -3.46 -9.91
N THR A 90 -1.05 -3.45 -10.63
CA THR A 90 -1.45 -4.47 -11.58
C THR A 90 -1.50 -3.89 -12.98
N SER A 91 -1.74 -4.71 -13.99
CA SER A 91 -1.94 -4.21 -15.35
C SER A 91 -3.25 -3.43 -15.50
N PHE A 92 -4.16 -3.53 -14.53
CA PHE A 92 -5.42 -2.81 -14.54
C PHE A 92 -5.38 -1.54 -13.67
N GLY A 93 -4.26 -1.23 -13.09
CA GLY A 93 -4.09 -0.05 -12.25
C GLY A 93 -3.63 -0.42 -10.85
N VAL A 94 -3.61 0.58 -9.97
CA VAL A 94 -3.15 0.41 -8.60
C VAL A 94 -4.36 0.22 -7.69
N TYR A 95 -4.30 -0.82 -6.85
CA TYR A 95 -5.36 -1.12 -5.89
C TYR A 95 -4.81 -1.00 -4.47
N MET A 96 -5.58 -0.37 -3.60
CA MET A 96 -5.21 -0.19 -2.20
C MET A 96 -5.96 -1.21 -1.35
N LEU A 97 -5.23 -2.09 -0.67
CA LEU A 97 -5.81 -3.08 0.23
C LEU A 97 -5.34 -2.78 1.64
N SER A 98 -6.27 -2.75 2.59
CA SER A 98 -5.90 -2.52 3.98
C SER A 98 -5.13 -3.72 4.53
N TRP A 99 -4.26 -3.46 5.52
CA TRP A 99 -3.57 -4.56 6.20
C TRP A 99 -4.58 -5.54 6.81
N GLU A 100 -5.69 -5.04 7.34
CA GLU A 100 -6.72 -5.90 7.90
C GLU A 100 -7.28 -6.87 6.86
N ALA A 101 -7.58 -6.38 5.65
CA ALA A 101 -8.08 -7.25 4.57
C ALA A 101 -7.05 -8.27 4.13
N VAL A 102 -5.79 -7.86 4.01
CA VAL A 102 -4.70 -8.77 3.62
C VAL A 102 -4.48 -9.82 4.71
N ARG A 103 -4.42 -9.40 5.96
CA ARG A 103 -4.22 -10.32 7.08
C ARG A 103 -5.33 -11.36 7.16
N ASP A 104 -6.57 -10.93 6.93
CA ASP A 104 -7.71 -11.83 6.94
C ASP A 104 -7.62 -12.84 5.78
N ALA A 105 -7.25 -12.37 4.59
CA ALA A 105 -7.09 -13.24 3.44
C ALA A 105 -5.97 -14.28 3.63
N MET A 106 -4.92 -13.92 4.35
CA MET A 106 -3.80 -14.85 4.62
C MET A 106 -4.24 -16.07 5.43
N LYS A 107 -5.36 -16.00 6.14
CA LYS A 107 -5.85 -17.13 6.94
C LYS A 107 -6.37 -18.26 6.07
N THR A 108 -6.85 -17.96 4.86
CA THR A 108 -7.52 -18.95 4.03
C THR A 108 -6.99 -19.02 2.60
N SER A 109 -6.09 -18.12 2.21
CA SER A 109 -5.60 -18.06 0.84
C SER A 109 -4.09 -17.96 0.81
N ARG A 110 -3.49 -18.39 -0.29
CA ARG A 110 -2.05 -18.25 -0.52
C ARG A 110 -1.77 -17.19 -1.56
N VAL A 111 -2.66 -17.00 -2.50
CA VAL A 111 -2.50 -16.07 -3.61
C VAL A 111 -3.83 -15.37 -3.86
N LEU A 112 -3.77 -14.07 -4.09
CA LEU A 112 -4.96 -13.32 -4.52
C LEU A 112 -4.84 -13.12 -6.02
N ASN A 113 -5.85 -13.57 -6.77
CA ASN A 113 -5.91 -13.30 -8.20
C ASN A 113 -6.50 -11.90 -8.43
N MET A 114 -6.54 -11.45 -9.67
CA MET A 114 -6.99 -10.10 -9.97
C MET A 114 -8.41 -9.83 -9.45
N ARG A 115 -9.32 -10.80 -9.57
CA ARG A 115 -10.69 -10.64 -9.08
C ARG A 115 -10.71 -10.40 -7.58
N ARG A 116 -9.90 -11.15 -6.82
CA ARG A 116 -9.83 -11.01 -5.37
C ARG A 116 -9.18 -9.69 -4.97
N ILE A 117 -8.15 -9.27 -5.69
CA ILE A 117 -7.52 -7.97 -5.44
C ILE A 117 -8.55 -6.87 -5.59
N ALA A 118 -9.30 -6.88 -6.68
CA ALA A 118 -10.31 -5.85 -6.91
C ALA A 118 -11.45 -5.92 -5.91
N ALA A 119 -11.81 -7.11 -5.45
CA ALA A 119 -12.90 -7.29 -4.48
C ALA A 119 -12.51 -6.86 -3.08
N LEU A 120 -11.25 -7.08 -2.69
CA LEU A 120 -10.79 -6.75 -1.34
C LEU A 120 -10.30 -5.30 -1.22
N GLY A 121 -9.97 -4.67 -2.32
CA GLY A 121 -9.42 -3.33 -2.31
C GLY A 121 -10.27 -2.32 -3.04
N GLU A 122 -9.72 -1.15 -3.22
CA GLU A 122 -10.31 -0.10 -4.02
C GLU A 122 -9.23 0.46 -4.92
N THR A 123 -9.59 1.08 -6.02
CA THR A 123 -8.59 1.70 -6.89
C THR A 123 -7.93 2.86 -6.16
N ILE A 124 -6.72 3.21 -6.59
CA ILE A 124 -6.03 4.36 -5.98
C ILE A 124 -6.87 5.64 -6.18
N GLU A 125 -7.58 5.75 -7.30
CA GLU A 125 -8.43 6.91 -7.56
C GLU A 125 -9.56 7.01 -6.54
N GLU A 126 -10.23 5.89 -6.25
CA GLU A 126 -11.27 5.84 -5.24
C GLU A 126 -10.71 6.14 -3.85
N TRP A 127 -9.54 5.59 -3.57
CA TRP A 127 -8.87 5.78 -2.29
C TRP A 127 -8.51 7.26 -2.07
N LEU A 128 -8.01 7.92 -3.10
CA LEU A 128 -7.64 9.33 -3.03
C LEU A 128 -8.86 10.22 -2.75
N VAL A 129 -9.98 9.94 -3.41
CA VAL A 129 -11.21 10.70 -3.18
C VAL A 129 -11.67 10.53 -1.73
N ARG A 130 -11.70 9.29 -1.24
CA ARG A 130 -12.19 9.01 0.10
C ARG A 130 -11.28 9.55 1.20
N ASN A 131 -9.96 9.57 0.93
CA ASN A 131 -9.01 9.99 1.93
C ASN A 131 -8.57 11.43 1.75
N GLY A 132 -9.51 12.26 1.48
CA GLY A 132 -9.21 13.66 1.49
C GLY A 132 -8.69 14.21 0.22
N GLY A 133 -8.70 13.47 -0.82
CA GLY A 133 -8.25 13.95 -2.08
C GLY A 133 -9.22 14.91 -2.70
N TYR A 134 -10.38 14.96 -2.13
CA TYR A 134 -11.33 15.71 -2.79
C TYR A 134 -12.10 16.60 -1.94
N TYR A 135 -12.27 17.65 -2.29
CA TYR A 135 -13.02 18.46 -1.63
C TYR A 135 -13.46 19.52 -2.26
N GLY A 136 -13.20 19.49 -3.25
CA GLY A 136 -13.48 20.46 -4.04
C GLY A 136 -14.72 21.12 -3.87
N ASP A 137 -15.36 20.42 -3.51
CA ASP A 137 -16.57 20.72 -3.36
C ASP A 137 -16.72 21.60 -2.34
N CYS A 138 -16.01 21.78 -1.80
CA CYS A 138 -16.37 22.59 -0.77
C CYS A 138 -16.85 23.83 -1.10
#